data_4dda561634ee6fd7bf2bf537c67d5df7
#
_entry.id   4dda561634ee6fd7bf2bf537c67d5df7
#
_cell.length_a   1.000
_cell.length_b   1.000
_cell.length_c   1.000
_cell.angle_alpha   90.00
_cell.angle_beta   90.00
_cell.angle_gamma   90.00
#
_symmetry.space_group_name_H-M   'P 1'
#
loop_
_entity.id
_entity.type
_entity.pdbx_description
1 polymer ?
#
loop_
_entity_poly.entity_id
_entity_poly.type
_entity_poly.pdbx_seq_one_letter_code
_entity_poly.pdbx_strand_id
1 'polypeptide(L)'
;LRLLRHPHIIKLYEVIATPSDIIMVLEYAGGELFQYIVDHGRLSESEARRLFQQIISATHYCHKHKVAHRDLKPENLLLDEFFNIKVGDFGLSNFMVDGDFLKTSCGSPNYAAPEVISGRLYSGPEVDVWSCGVILYVMLCGRLPFDDDYVPSLFVKINKGIYTLPSHLSIEAKQLLSSMLVVDPVKRITIPEIMQLPWFNVDLPAYLRPFPATPSVEEKQCALYRAPVMDDTLGTEHIDDPSAVQPKEAGPLPDPSMVSPDLGIIDPLILEELLGKVEGLSRSNVLEMLRAPNTNQIKVAYHLCRDYHRTLDTMSNMLREMELGHEDGHASSSSFSTSPSTSV
;
A
#
# COMPACT_ATOMS: atom_id res chain seq x y z
N LEU A 1 0.62 7.98 13.22
CA LEU A 1 0.84 8.78 12.00
C LEU A 1 2.31 9.18 11.79
N ARG A 2 3.04 9.68 12.79
CA ARG A 2 4.43 10.14 12.59
C ARG A 2 5.37 9.07 12.04
N LEU A 3 5.06 7.80 12.26
CA LEU A 3 5.84 6.65 11.78
C LEU A 3 5.36 6.12 10.43
N LEU A 4 4.11 6.39 10.04
CA LEU A 4 3.55 5.92 8.77
C LEU A 4 4.00 6.85 7.63
N ARG A 5 4.69 6.29 6.63
CA ARG A 5 5.19 7.00 5.45
C ARG A 5 4.74 6.28 4.20
N HIS A 6 3.66 6.78 3.58
CA HIS A 6 3.09 6.21 2.36
C HIS A 6 2.53 7.33 1.50
N PRO A 7 2.62 7.29 0.15
CA PRO A 7 2.14 8.35 -0.73
C PRO A 7 0.66 8.65 -0.55
N HIS A 8 -0.13 7.67 -0.15
CA HIS A 8 -1.59 7.78 0.03
C HIS A 8 -2.01 7.79 1.51
N ILE A 9 -1.13 8.17 2.43
CA ILE A 9 -1.44 8.46 3.83
C ILE A 9 -1.03 9.89 4.12
N ILE A 10 -1.91 10.65 4.80
CA ILE A 10 -1.64 12.02 5.20
C ILE A 10 -0.41 12.09 6.11
N LYS A 11 0.54 12.97 5.82
CA LYS A 11 1.74 13.12 6.65
C LYS A 11 1.44 13.96 7.87
N LEU A 12 1.95 13.51 9.02
CA LEU A 12 2.03 14.33 10.22
C LEU A 12 3.44 14.93 10.31
N TYR A 13 3.53 16.24 10.16
CA TYR A 13 4.80 16.97 10.24
C TYR A 13 5.22 17.19 11.69
N GLU A 14 4.31 17.74 12.51
CA GLU A 14 4.63 18.13 13.87
C GLU A 14 3.41 17.97 14.79
N VAL A 15 3.69 17.76 16.08
CA VAL A 15 2.70 17.83 17.15
C VAL A 15 3.22 18.84 18.18
N ILE A 16 2.45 19.89 18.40
CA ILE A 16 2.77 20.95 19.36
C ILE A 16 1.78 20.84 20.53
N ALA A 17 2.28 20.59 21.71
CA ALA A 17 1.48 20.56 22.93
C ALA A 17 1.56 21.91 23.66
N THR A 18 0.42 22.52 23.92
CA THR A 18 0.27 23.70 24.80
C THR A 18 -0.40 23.27 26.10
N PRO A 19 -0.48 24.12 27.13
CA PRO A 19 -1.21 23.78 28.36
C PRO A 19 -2.69 23.46 28.16
N SER A 20 -3.32 23.98 27.09
CA SER A 20 -4.76 23.84 26.79
C SER A 20 -5.06 23.01 25.55
N ASP A 21 -4.10 22.88 24.61
CA ASP A 21 -4.36 22.32 23.29
C ASP A 21 -3.27 21.40 22.79
N ILE A 22 -3.62 20.44 21.96
CA ILE A 22 -2.71 19.65 21.14
C ILE A 22 -2.92 20.04 19.68
N ILE A 23 -1.92 20.64 19.06
CA ILE A 23 -1.94 21.09 17.68
C ILE A 23 -1.18 20.09 16.82
N MET A 24 -1.84 19.53 15.81
CA MET A 24 -1.22 18.65 14.83
C MET A 24 -1.04 19.40 13.50
N VAL A 25 0.21 19.45 13.03
CA VAL A 25 0.54 20.01 11.70
C VAL A 25 0.56 18.87 10.70
N LEU A 26 -0.40 18.84 9.80
CA LEU A 26 -0.61 17.79 8.82
C LEU A 26 -0.30 18.28 7.40
N GLU A 27 -0.05 17.33 6.49
CA GLU A 27 -0.05 17.56 5.05
C GLU A 27 -1.40 18.16 4.62
N TYR A 28 -1.34 19.18 3.77
CA TYR A 28 -2.56 19.78 3.24
C TYR A 28 -3.14 18.90 2.13
N ALA A 29 -4.46 18.72 2.16
CA ALA A 29 -5.24 18.10 1.10
C ALA A 29 -6.39 19.04 0.72
N GLY A 30 -6.65 19.19 -0.58
CA GLY A 30 -7.55 20.22 -1.11
C GLY A 30 -9.03 19.87 -1.06
N GLY A 31 -9.42 18.59 -0.84
CA GLY A 31 -10.81 18.15 -0.84
C GLY A 31 -11.03 16.82 -0.13
N GLU A 32 -12.29 16.40 -0.07
CA GLU A 32 -12.72 15.12 0.49
C GLU A 32 -13.31 14.23 -0.61
N LEU A 33 -13.05 12.93 -0.58
CA LEU A 33 -13.66 11.99 -1.51
C LEU A 33 -15.19 11.99 -1.40
N PHE A 34 -15.73 12.22 -0.21
CA PHE A 34 -17.17 12.31 -0.01
C PHE A 34 -17.78 13.44 -0.86
N GLN A 35 -17.25 14.67 -0.74
CA GLN A 35 -17.74 15.82 -1.51
C GLN A 35 -17.57 15.59 -3.01
N TYR A 36 -16.44 15.00 -3.42
CA TYR A 36 -16.20 14.66 -4.83
C TYR A 36 -17.26 13.71 -5.40
N ILE A 37 -17.66 12.67 -4.64
CA ILE A 37 -18.73 11.75 -5.05
C ILE A 37 -20.09 12.46 -5.09
N VAL A 38 -20.39 13.36 -4.12
CA VAL A 38 -21.64 14.12 -4.11
C VAL A 38 -21.77 15.01 -5.34
N ASP A 39 -20.68 15.69 -5.72
CA ASP A 39 -20.67 16.64 -6.83
C ASP A 39 -20.76 15.95 -8.20
N HIS A 40 -20.13 14.77 -8.36
CA HIS A 40 -20.04 14.06 -9.64
C HIS A 40 -21.03 12.90 -9.75
N GLY A 41 -21.70 12.53 -8.65
CA GLY A 41 -22.51 11.32 -8.56
C GLY A 41 -21.64 10.05 -8.57
N ARG A 42 -22.12 8.98 -9.22
CA ARG A 42 -21.32 7.76 -9.36
C ARG A 42 -20.13 7.98 -10.28
N LEU A 43 -18.98 7.44 -9.88
CA LEU A 43 -17.76 7.49 -10.68
C LEU A 43 -17.77 6.43 -11.79
N SER A 44 -16.97 6.65 -12.83
CA SER A 44 -16.67 5.61 -13.80
C SER A 44 -15.91 4.46 -13.14
N GLU A 45 -16.04 3.24 -13.68
CA GLU A 45 -15.36 2.08 -13.10
C GLU A 45 -13.82 2.23 -13.12
N SER A 46 -13.27 2.85 -14.16
CA SER A 46 -11.83 3.13 -14.26
C SER A 46 -11.35 4.11 -13.17
N GLU A 47 -12.11 5.17 -12.94
CA GLU A 47 -11.79 6.16 -11.91
C GLU A 47 -11.95 5.60 -10.49
N ALA A 48 -13.06 4.91 -10.22
CA ALA A 48 -13.27 4.23 -8.95
C ALA A 48 -12.16 3.21 -8.67
N ARG A 49 -11.71 2.46 -9.71
CA ARG A 49 -10.59 1.52 -9.60
C ARG A 49 -9.29 2.22 -9.24
N ARG A 50 -8.96 3.31 -9.91
CA ARG A 50 -7.74 4.10 -9.63
C ARG A 50 -7.71 4.57 -8.19
N LEU A 51 -8.78 5.16 -7.70
CA LEU A 51 -8.88 5.62 -6.30
C LEU A 51 -8.85 4.45 -5.31
N PHE A 52 -9.55 3.37 -5.65
CA PHE A 52 -9.60 2.16 -4.83
C PHE A 52 -8.21 1.47 -4.71
N GLN A 53 -7.44 1.41 -5.78
CA GLN A 53 -6.05 0.92 -5.77
C GLN A 53 -5.20 1.69 -4.75
N GLN A 54 -5.37 3.01 -4.67
CA GLN A 54 -4.65 3.86 -3.74
C GLN A 54 -5.09 3.62 -2.28
N ILE A 55 -6.41 3.47 -2.05
CA ILE A 55 -6.97 3.14 -0.73
C ILE A 55 -6.44 1.80 -0.23
N ILE A 56 -6.52 0.76 -1.07
CA ILE A 56 -6.06 -0.59 -0.73
C ILE A 56 -4.55 -0.60 -0.46
N SER A 57 -3.75 0.11 -1.25
CA SER A 57 -2.30 0.21 -1.03
C SER A 57 -1.97 0.85 0.33
N ALA A 58 -2.64 1.96 0.67
CA ALA A 58 -2.48 2.62 1.97
C ALA A 58 -2.90 1.73 3.14
N THR A 59 -4.05 1.07 3.02
CA THR A 59 -4.58 0.15 4.05
C THR A 59 -3.67 -1.07 4.21
N HIS A 60 -3.19 -1.65 3.09
CA HIS A 60 -2.21 -2.74 3.12
C HIS A 60 -0.94 -2.35 3.87
N TYR A 61 -0.42 -1.15 3.56
CA TYR A 61 0.76 -0.61 4.26
C TYR A 61 0.53 -0.51 5.77
N CYS A 62 -0.63 0.02 6.21
CA CYS A 62 -0.98 0.07 7.62
C CYS A 62 -1.02 -1.33 8.26
N HIS A 63 -1.70 -2.29 7.61
CA HIS A 63 -1.82 -3.65 8.12
C HIS A 63 -0.46 -4.37 8.23
N LYS A 64 0.44 -4.17 7.27
CA LYS A 64 1.83 -4.67 7.35
C LYS A 64 2.57 -4.13 8.58
N HIS A 65 2.24 -2.91 9.00
CA HIS A 65 2.81 -2.28 10.18
C HIS A 65 1.97 -2.48 11.44
N LYS A 66 1.07 -3.47 11.42
CA LYS A 66 0.20 -3.84 12.55
C LYS A 66 -0.69 -2.68 13.02
N VAL A 67 -1.12 -1.83 12.10
CA VAL A 67 -2.07 -0.74 12.36
C VAL A 67 -3.35 -1.00 11.58
N ALA A 68 -4.49 -1.13 12.26
CA ALA A 68 -5.81 -1.11 11.67
C ALA A 68 -6.41 0.30 11.79
N HIS A 69 -7.04 0.79 10.72
CA HIS A 69 -7.61 2.14 10.68
C HIS A 69 -8.92 2.23 11.47
N ARG A 70 -9.86 1.30 11.23
CA ARG A 70 -11.12 1.10 11.96
C ARG A 70 -12.22 2.14 11.73
N ASP A 71 -11.93 3.24 11.05
CA ASP A 71 -12.89 4.28 10.68
C ASP A 71 -12.69 4.75 9.24
N LEU A 72 -12.48 3.79 8.32
CA LEU A 72 -12.42 4.11 6.89
C LEU A 72 -13.83 4.49 6.39
N LYS A 73 -13.93 5.71 5.88
CA LYS A 73 -15.14 6.28 5.28
C LYS A 73 -14.73 7.41 4.32
N PRO A 74 -15.57 7.81 3.36
CA PRO A 74 -15.19 8.82 2.37
C PRO A 74 -14.80 10.19 2.97
N GLU A 75 -15.29 10.54 4.15
CA GLU A 75 -14.94 11.76 4.86
C GLU A 75 -13.50 11.76 5.38
N ASN A 76 -12.94 10.58 5.66
CA ASN A 76 -11.56 10.37 6.11
C ASN A 76 -10.59 10.11 4.94
N LEU A 77 -11.10 10.10 3.70
CA LEU A 77 -10.34 9.97 2.48
C LEU A 77 -10.25 11.33 1.79
N LEU A 78 -9.10 11.97 1.95
CA LEU A 78 -8.86 13.29 1.37
C LEU A 78 -8.31 13.15 -0.05
N LEU A 79 -8.42 14.22 -0.84
CA LEU A 79 -7.89 14.31 -2.19
C LEU A 79 -6.83 15.40 -2.26
N ASP A 80 -5.68 15.10 -2.84
CA ASP A 80 -4.67 16.12 -3.16
C ASP A 80 -5.05 16.92 -4.41
N GLU A 81 -4.21 17.87 -4.82
CA GLU A 81 -4.41 18.72 -5.99
C GLU A 81 -4.47 17.95 -7.32
N PHE A 82 -3.96 16.69 -7.34
CA PHE A 82 -4.00 15.79 -8.49
C PHE A 82 -5.11 14.73 -8.37
N PHE A 83 -6.04 14.91 -7.46
CA PHE A 83 -7.11 13.95 -7.16
C PHE A 83 -6.61 12.56 -6.76
N ASN A 84 -5.47 12.49 -6.05
CA ASN A 84 -5.01 11.25 -5.44
C ASN A 84 -5.48 11.15 -3.99
N ILE A 85 -5.75 9.93 -3.55
CA ILE A 85 -6.18 9.65 -2.18
C ILE A 85 -5.06 9.94 -1.17
N LYS A 86 -5.46 10.56 -0.07
CA LYS A 86 -4.71 10.71 1.18
C LYS A 86 -5.58 10.21 2.33
N VAL A 87 -5.28 9.02 2.85
CA VAL A 87 -5.98 8.46 4.01
C VAL A 87 -5.61 9.28 5.24
N GLY A 88 -6.60 9.86 5.87
CA GLY A 88 -6.49 10.70 7.07
C GLY A 88 -7.22 10.12 8.27
N ASP A 89 -7.30 10.88 9.34
CA ASP A 89 -8.02 10.60 10.59
C ASP A 89 -7.78 9.21 11.19
N PHE A 90 -6.57 9.01 11.69
CA PHE A 90 -6.18 7.81 12.44
C PHE A 90 -6.60 7.88 13.92
N GLY A 91 -7.59 8.71 14.28
CA GLY A 91 -8.03 8.94 15.66
C GLY A 91 -8.55 7.68 16.35
N LEU A 92 -9.16 6.76 15.59
CA LEU A 92 -9.68 5.49 16.09
C LEU A 92 -8.76 4.30 15.80
N SER A 93 -7.61 4.52 15.15
CA SER A 93 -6.66 3.46 14.81
C SER A 93 -6.04 2.83 16.06
N ASN A 94 -5.73 1.56 15.98
CA ASN A 94 -5.06 0.83 17.05
C ASN A 94 -3.95 -0.07 16.52
N PHE A 95 -2.92 -0.29 17.34
CA PHE A 95 -1.91 -1.31 17.08
C PHE A 95 -2.50 -2.69 17.31
N MET A 96 -2.30 -3.58 16.34
CA MET A 96 -2.69 -4.97 16.44
C MET A 96 -1.55 -5.75 17.10
N VAL A 97 -1.81 -6.32 18.28
CA VAL A 97 -0.93 -7.31 18.90
C VAL A 97 -1.46 -8.68 18.49
N ASP A 98 -0.57 -9.57 18.06
CA ASP A 98 -0.98 -10.90 17.62
C ASP A 98 -1.70 -11.63 18.77
N GLY A 99 -2.95 -12.06 18.52
CA GLY A 99 -3.83 -12.69 19.51
C GLY A 99 -4.75 -11.75 20.28
N ASP A 100 -4.61 -10.42 20.16
CA ASP A 100 -5.52 -9.48 20.79
C ASP A 100 -6.74 -9.17 19.90
N PHE A 101 -7.91 -9.23 20.49
CA PHE A 101 -9.17 -8.85 19.87
C PHE A 101 -9.70 -7.53 20.43
N LEU A 102 -10.25 -6.71 19.55
CA LEU A 102 -10.79 -5.39 19.89
C LEU A 102 -12.28 -5.47 20.17
N LYS A 103 -12.77 -4.67 21.11
CA LYS A 103 -14.18 -4.59 21.51
C LYS A 103 -14.70 -3.16 21.52
N THR A 104 -14.22 -2.32 20.63
CA THR A 104 -14.64 -0.92 20.61
C THR A 104 -15.60 -0.68 19.46
N SER A 105 -16.82 -0.27 19.76
CA SER A 105 -17.77 0.22 18.76
C SER A 105 -17.47 1.69 18.47
N CYS A 106 -16.98 1.99 17.28
CA CYS A 106 -16.65 3.32 16.81
C CYS A 106 -16.88 3.44 15.30
N GLY A 107 -16.99 4.66 14.79
CA GLY A 107 -17.18 4.96 13.36
C GLY A 107 -18.63 5.21 12.95
N SER A 108 -18.82 5.60 11.67
CA SER A 108 -20.14 5.81 11.07
C SER A 108 -20.82 4.48 10.80
N PRO A 109 -22.06 4.25 11.28
CA PRO A 109 -22.69 2.93 11.25
C PRO A 109 -22.84 2.35 9.84
N ASN A 110 -23.03 3.18 8.82
CA ASN A 110 -23.18 2.75 7.42
C ASN A 110 -21.93 2.09 6.84
N TYR A 111 -20.74 2.38 7.39
CA TYR A 111 -19.45 1.82 6.97
C TYR A 111 -18.93 0.76 7.93
N ALA A 112 -19.56 0.62 9.11
CA ALA A 112 -19.12 -0.32 10.13
C ALA A 112 -19.46 -1.77 9.78
N ALA A 113 -18.51 -2.67 10.03
CA ALA A 113 -18.66 -4.09 9.78
C ALA A 113 -19.67 -4.74 10.77
N PRO A 114 -20.32 -5.85 10.38
CA PRO A 114 -21.31 -6.52 11.22
C PRO A 114 -20.78 -6.92 12.60
N GLU A 115 -19.54 -7.38 12.69
CA GLU A 115 -18.87 -7.75 13.95
C GLU A 115 -18.68 -6.54 14.88
N VAL A 116 -18.43 -5.35 14.33
CA VAL A 116 -18.31 -4.10 15.10
C VAL A 116 -19.66 -3.68 15.66
N ILE A 117 -20.71 -3.67 14.82
CA ILE A 117 -22.07 -3.30 15.23
C ILE A 117 -22.59 -4.26 16.28
N SER A 118 -22.28 -5.57 16.15
CA SER A 118 -22.71 -6.60 17.09
C SER A 118 -21.87 -6.65 18.37
N GLY A 119 -20.84 -5.79 18.52
CA GLY A 119 -19.95 -5.78 19.68
C GLY A 119 -19.13 -7.06 19.85
N ARG A 120 -18.91 -7.80 18.76
CA ARG A 120 -18.08 -9.02 18.76
C ARG A 120 -16.61 -8.64 18.79
N LEU A 121 -15.77 -9.57 19.24
CA LEU A 121 -14.32 -9.43 19.15
C LEU A 121 -13.88 -9.53 17.68
N TYR A 122 -12.94 -8.65 17.26
CA TYR A 122 -12.41 -8.62 15.90
C TYR A 122 -10.91 -8.27 15.91
N SER A 123 -10.17 -8.69 14.88
CA SER A 123 -8.73 -8.47 14.79
C SER A 123 -8.34 -7.11 14.17
N GLY A 124 -9.20 -6.54 13.35
CA GLY A 124 -9.02 -5.21 12.75
C GLY A 124 -8.94 -5.18 11.23
N PRO A 125 -8.05 -5.93 10.57
CA PRO A 125 -7.91 -5.92 9.11
C PRO A 125 -9.21 -6.22 8.36
N GLU A 126 -10.00 -7.16 8.84
CA GLU A 126 -11.27 -7.57 8.23
C GLU A 126 -12.31 -6.44 8.26
N VAL A 127 -12.27 -5.62 9.32
CA VAL A 127 -13.14 -4.45 9.46
C VAL A 127 -12.80 -3.40 8.39
N ASP A 128 -11.52 -3.13 8.19
CA ASP A 128 -11.07 -2.18 7.16
C ASP A 128 -11.43 -2.67 5.76
N VAL A 129 -11.36 -3.98 5.49
CA VAL A 129 -11.79 -4.58 4.20
C VAL A 129 -13.28 -4.35 3.97
N TRP A 130 -14.13 -4.55 4.98
CA TRP A 130 -15.56 -4.25 4.87
C TRP A 130 -15.80 -2.79 4.53
N SER A 131 -15.19 -1.87 5.27
CA SER A 131 -15.32 -0.42 5.04
C SER A 131 -14.84 -0.03 3.64
N CYS A 132 -13.70 -0.58 3.17
CA CYS A 132 -13.24 -0.42 1.78
C CYS A 132 -14.27 -0.92 0.76
N GLY A 133 -14.97 -2.02 1.04
CA GLY A 133 -16.04 -2.56 0.20
C GLY A 133 -17.24 -1.61 0.12
N VAL A 134 -17.65 -1.03 1.24
CA VAL A 134 -18.70 0.00 1.26
C VAL A 134 -18.28 1.24 0.46
N ILE A 135 -17.04 1.72 0.64
CA ILE A 135 -16.50 2.86 -0.10
C ILE A 135 -16.49 2.59 -1.60
N LEU A 136 -16.02 1.40 -2.03
CA LEU A 136 -16.03 1.02 -3.45
C LEU A 136 -17.45 0.99 -4.01
N TYR A 137 -18.40 0.45 -3.24
CA TYR A 137 -19.80 0.45 -3.64
C TYR A 137 -20.33 1.88 -3.82
N VAL A 138 -20.02 2.80 -2.88
CA VAL A 138 -20.44 4.21 -2.96
C VAL A 138 -19.84 4.90 -4.19
N MET A 139 -18.55 4.69 -4.47
CA MET A 139 -17.91 5.23 -5.67
C MET A 139 -18.58 4.75 -6.96
N LEU A 140 -18.90 3.46 -7.05
CA LEU A 140 -19.48 2.85 -8.26
C LEU A 140 -20.98 3.08 -8.42
N CYS A 141 -21.70 3.28 -7.32
CA CYS A 141 -23.17 3.33 -7.32
C CYS A 141 -23.74 4.72 -6.98
N GLY A 142 -22.95 5.64 -6.40
CA GLY A 142 -23.39 6.95 -5.93
C GLY A 142 -24.35 6.90 -4.73
N ARG A 143 -24.45 5.75 -4.07
CA ARG A 143 -25.32 5.52 -2.90
C ARG A 143 -24.75 4.46 -1.99
N LEU A 144 -25.19 4.41 -0.75
CA LEU A 144 -24.82 3.38 0.22
C LEU A 144 -25.38 2.00 -0.14
N PRO A 145 -24.65 0.90 0.14
CA PRO A 145 -25.17 -0.46 0.02
C PRO A 145 -26.20 -0.76 1.11
N PHE A 146 -25.98 -0.21 2.30
CA PHE A 146 -26.86 -0.35 3.46
C PHE A 146 -27.30 1.05 3.90
N ASP A 147 -28.61 1.29 3.83
CA ASP A 147 -29.22 2.55 4.19
C ASP A 147 -30.64 2.33 4.72
N ASP A 148 -30.99 3.03 5.80
CA ASP A 148 -32.31 3.02 6.40
C ASP A 148 -32.45 4.20 7.36
N ASP A 149 -33.60 4.88 7.34
CA ASP A 149 -33.90 5.99 8.26
C ASP A 149 -34.00 5.51 9.72
N TYR A 150 -34.34 4.24 9.92
CA TYR A 150 -34.45 3.60 11.23
C TYR A 150 -33.20 2.77 11.54
N VAL A 151 -32.36 3.28 12.43
CA VAL A 151 -31.05 2.68 12.77
C VAL A 151 -31.11 1.17 13.09
N PRO A 152 -32.09 0.64 13.87
CA PRO A 152 -32.22 -0.79 14.07
C PRO A 152 -32.43 -1.59 12.78
N SER A 153 -33.21 -1.05 11.81
CA SER A 153 -33.38 -1.69 10.49
C SER A 153 -32.08 -1.69 9.70
N LEU A 154 -31.32 -0.59 9.75
CA LEU A 154 -29.98 -0.52 9.16
C LEU A 154 -29.07 -1.63 9.70
N PHE A 155 -29.04 -1.81 11.02
CA PHE A 155 -28.25 -2.88 11.66
C PHE A 155 -28.69 -4.28 11.22
N VAL A 156 -30.00 -4.51 11.03
CA VAL A 156 -30.51 -5.78 10.48
C VAL A 156 -30.02 -6.00 9.06
N LYS A 157 -30.04 -4.98 8.20
CA LYS A 157 -29.54 -5.07 6.81
C LYS A 157 -28.04 -5.41 6.78
N ILE A 158 -27.24 -4.71 7.59
CA ILE A 158 -25.81 -4.94 7.69
C ILE A 158 -25.50 -6.35 8.21
N ASN A 159 -26.11 -6.75 9.33
CA ASN A 159 -25.91 -8.07 9.95
C ASN A 159 -26.35 -9.24 9.07
N LYS A 160 -27.26 -9.01 8.14
CA LYS A 160 -27.71 -10.03 7.17
C LYS A 160 -27.00 -9.92 5.82
N GLY A 161 -26.21 -8.88 5.57
CA GLY A 161 -25.59 -8.63 4.28
C GLY A 161 -26.60 -8.40 3.15
N ILE A 162 -27.73 -7.71 3.46
CA ILE A 162 -28.81 -7.48 2.48
C ILE A 162 -28.54 -6.15 1.74
N TYR A 163 -28.06 -6.25 0.52
CA TYR A 163 -27.84 -5.11 -0.39
C TYR A 163 -28.08 -5.54 -1.84
N THR A 164 -28.12 -4.60 -2.78
CA THR A 164 -28.37 -4.86 -4.19
C THR A 164 -27.17 -4.47 -5.04
N LEU A 165 -26.81 -5.30 -6.02
CA LEU A 165 -25.79 -4.97 -7.00
C LEU A 165 -26.45 -4.48 -8.29
N PRO A 166 -26.30 -3.21 -8.68
CA PRO A 166 -26.89 -2.67 -9.90
C PRO A 166 -26.39 -3.37 -11.18
N SER A 167 -27.22 -3.36 -12.21
CA SER A 167 -26.92 -4.04 -13.48
C SER A 167 -25.77 -3.40 -14.25
N HIS A 168 -25.51 -2.11 -14.06
CA HIS A 168 -24.46 -1.35 -14.75
C HIS A 168 -23.02 -1.72 -14.31
N LEU A 169 -22.86 -2.41 -13.18
CA LEU A 169 -21.55 -2.88 -12.72
C LEU A 169 -21.06 -4.05 -13.59
N SER A 170 -19.75 -4.10 -13.86
CA SER A 170 -19.11 -5.25 -14.48
C SER A 170 -19.26 -6.51 -13.61
N ILE A 171 -19.05 -7.67 -14.21
CA ILE A 171 -19.12 -8.95 -13.49
C ILE A 171 -18.00 -9.00 -12.42
N GLU A 172 -16.82 -8.53 -12.80
CA GLU A 172 -15.62 -8.51 -11.94
C GLU A 172 -15.80 -7.56 -10.75
N ALA A 173 -16.38 -6.37 -10.97
CA ALA A 173 -16.70 -5.43 -9.88
C ALA A 173 -17.74 -6.02 -8.91
N LYS A 174 -18.77 -6.71 -9.44
CA LYS A 174 -19.75 -7.42 -8.61
C LYS A 174 -19.12 -8.54 -7.79
N GLN A 175 -18.24 -9.32 -8.38
CA GLN A 175 -17.52 -10.39 -7.68
C GLN A 175 -16.66 -9.84 -6.54
N LEU A 176 -15.90 -8.76 -6.81
CA LEU A 176 -15.08 -8.10 -5.79
C LEU A 176 -15.95 -7.58 -4.64
N LEU A 177 -16.99 -6.80 -4.92
CA LEU A 177 -17.90 -6.29 -3.90
C LEU A 177 -18.53 -7.43 -3.06
N SER A 178 -18.96 -8.52 -3.73
CA SER A 178 -19.55 -9.67 -3.03
C SER A 178 -18.56 -10.41 -2.15
N SER A 179 -17.27 -10.41 -2.46
CA SER A 179 -16.23 -11.02 -1.64
C SER A 179 -15.81 -10.14 -0.46
N MET A 180 -15.93 -8.81 -0.59
CA MET A 180 -15.61 -7.85 0.47
C MET A 180 -16.75 -7.69 1.48
N LEU A 181 -18.00 -7.64 1.01
CA LEU A 181 -19.19 -7.44 1.86
C LEU A 181 -19.76 -8.78 2.37
N VAL A 182 -18.87 -9.67 2.81
CA VAL A 182 -19.21 -10.94 3.46
C VAL A 182 -19.34 -10.71 4.96
N VAL A 183 -20.50 -11.12 5.53
CA VAL A 183 -20.83 -10.91 6.94
C VAL A 183 -19.87 -11.66 7.87
N ASP A 184 -19.48 -12.89 7.52
CA ASP A 184 -18.51 -13.69 8.26
C ASP A 184 -17.08 -13.17 7.99
N PRO A 185 -16.39 -12.55 8.98
CA PRO A 185 -15.07 -11.95 8.76
C PRO A 185 -14.00 -12.98 8.34
N VAL A 186 -14.14 -14.25 8.74
CA VAL A 186 -13.18 -15.32 8.38
C VAL A 186 -13.29 -15.71 6.90
N LYS A 187 -14.48 -15.52 6.29
CA LYS A 187 -14.73 -15.81 4.87
C LYS A 187 -14.58 -14.58 3.99
N ARG A 188 -14.42 -13.41 4.60
CA ARG A 188 -14.23 -12.15 3.89
C ARG A 188 -12.85 -12.15 3.23
N ILE A 189 -12.79 -11.70 1.96
CA ILE A 189 -11.54 -11.59 1.21
C ILE A 189 -10.53 -10.72 1.98
N THR A 190 -9.26 -11.06 1.89
CA THR A 190 -8.15 -10.30 2.48
C THR A 190 -7.58 -9.29 1.49
N ILE A 191 -6.88 -8.25 1.99
CA ILE A 191 -6.21 -7.27 1.09
C ILE A 191 -5.20 -7.94 0.15
N PRO A 192 -4.32 -8.87 0.58
CA PRO A 192 -3.44 -9.58 -0.35
C PRO A 192 -4.17 -10.32 -1.47
N GLU A 193 -5.34 -10.90 -1.19
CA GLU A 193 -6.16 -11.55 -2.21
C GLU A 193 -6.81 -10.54 -3.16
N ILE A 194 -7.32 -9.40 -2.65
CA ILE A 194 -7.82 -8.28 -3.49
C ILE A 194 -6.76 -7.83 -4.48
N MET A 195 -5.51 -7.66 -4.03
CA MET A 195 -4.39 -7.22 -4.86
C MET A 195 -3.99 -8.22 -5.94
N GLN A 196 -4.45 -9.48 -5.87
CA GLN A 196 -4.23 -10.50 -6.91
C GLN A 196 -5.36 -10.55 -7.95
N LEU A 197 -6.50 -9.91 -7.70
CA LEU A 197 -7.65 -9.97 -8.62
C LEU A 197 -7.35 -9.25 -9.93
N PRO A 198 -7.80 -9.80 -11.09
CA PRO A 198 -7.63 -9.15 -12.37
C PRO A 198 -8.21 -7.73 -12.41
N TRP A 199 -9.39 -7.52 -11.82
CA TRP A 199 -10.02 -6.20 -11.75
C TRP A 199 -9.14 -5.16 -11.07
N PHE A 200 -8.45 -5.53 -9.99
CA PHE A 200 -7.57 -4.63 -9.26
C PHE A 200 -6.29 -4.31 -10.04
N ASN A 201 -5.81 -5.23 -10.86
CA ASN A 201 -4.56 -5.10 -11.60
C ASN A 201 -4.68 -4.37 -12.94
N VAL A 202 -5.90 -4.02 -13.39
CA VAL A 202 -6.09 -3.19 -14.59
C VAL A 202 -5.49 -1.81 -14.34
N ASP A 203 -4.57 -1.38 -15.21
CA ASP A 203 -3.89 -0.07 -15.16
C ASP A 203 -3.24 0.24 -13.80
N LEU A 204 -2.83 -0.80 -13.04
CA LEU A 204 -2.20 -0.61 -11.74
C LEU A 204 -0.83 0.06 -11.90
N PRO A 205 -0.65 1.27 -11.33
CA PRO A 205 0.63 1.98 -11.36
C PRO A 205 1.76 1.16 -10.72
N ALA A 206 2.95 1.24 -11.28
CA ALA A 206 4.10 0.46 -10.80
C ALA A 206 4.42 0.72 -9.32
N TYR A 207 4.28 1.98 -8.86
CA TYR A 207 4.58 2.36 -7.47
C TYR A 207 3.58 1.77 -6.43
N LEU A 208 2.40 1.31 -6.88
CA LEU A 208 1.41 0.64 -6.02
C LEU A 208 1.58 -0.88 -6.00
N ARG A 209 2.41 -1.44 -6.88
CA ARG A 209 2.65 -2.89 -6.90
C ARG A 209 3.37 -3.31 -5.63
N PRO A 210 3.00 -4.45 -5.03
CA PRO A 210 3.76 -5.01 -3.93
C PRO A 210 5.21 -5.19 -4.35
N PHE A 211 6.15 -4.72 -3.53
CA PHE A 211 7.55 -5.04 -3.78
C PHE A 211 7.72 -6.57 -3.75
N PRO A 212 8.48 -7.15 -4.70
CA PRO A 212 8.81 -8.55 -4.62
C PRO A 212 9.43 -8.80 -3.24
N ALA A 213 8.96 -9.86 -2.58
CA ALA A 213 9.52 -10.26 -1.30
C ALA A 213 11.03 -10.34 -1.47
N THR A 214 11.79 -9.66 -0.61
CA THR A 214 13.25 -9.80 -0.61
C THR A 214 13.52 -11.29 -0.40
N PRO A 215 14.22 -11.99 -1.34
CA PRO A 215 14.44 -13.42 -1.18
C PRO A 215 15.05 -13.68 0.19
N SER A 216 14.53 -14.69 0.88
CA SER A 216 15.05 -15.08 2.20
C SER A 216 16.55 -15.33 2.11
N VAL A 217 17.25 -15.22 3.22
CA VAL A 217 18.71 -15.51 3.27
C VAL A 217 18.98 -16.92 2.73
N GLU A 218 18.07 -17.85 2.99
CA GLU A 218 18.11 -19.23 2.48
C GLU A 218 17.95 -19.31 0.96
N GLU A 219 17.04 -18.54 0.35
CA GLU A 219 16.86 -18.49 -1.11
C GLU A 219 18.06 -17.84 -1.80
N LYS A 220 18.66 -16.80 -1.18
CA LYS A 220 19.91 -16.21 -1.69
C LYS A 220 21.10 -17.17 -1.58
N GLN A 221 21.19 -17.94 -0.49
CA GLN A 221 22.19 -19.00 -0.35
C GLN A 221 21.96 -20.13 -1.36
N CYS A 222 20.74 -20.62 -1.56
CA CYS A 222 20.43 -21.61 -2.60
C CYS A 222 20.74 -21.13 -4.01
N ALA A 223 20.51 -19.83 -4.31
CA ALA A 223 20.87 -19.27 -5.62
C ALA A 223 22.38 -19.17 -5.84
N LEU A 224 23.14 -18.93 -4.78
CA LEU A 224 24.63 -18.93 -4.82
C LEU A 224 25.23 -20.32 -4.94
N TYR A 225 24.52 -21.37 -4.47
CA TYR A 225 24.99 -22.78 -4.54
C TYR A 225 24.44 -23.58 -5.74
N ARG A 226 23.60 -22.99 -6.59
CA ARG A 226 23.29 -23.57 -7.90
C ARG A 226 24.47 -23.32 -8.84
N ALA A 227 25.49 -24.14 -8.69
CA ALA A 227 26.49 -24.31 -9.75
C ALA A 227 25.75 -24.75 -11.03
N PRO A 228 26.17 -24.27 -12.22
CA PRO A 228 25.61 -24.77 -13.46
C PRO A 228 25.94 -26.29 -13.52
N VAL A 229 24.89 -27.11 -13.68
CA VAL A 229 25.04 -28.53 -13.98
C VAL A 229 25.74 -28.58 -15.33
N MET A 230 26.98 -29.00 -15.33
CA MET A 230 27.70 -29.33 -16.55
C MET A 230 26.98 -30.51 -17.18
N ASP A 231 26.38 -30.31 -18.32
CA ASP A 231 25.87 -31.36 -19.17
C ASP A 231 27.09 -31.98 -19.88
N ASP A 232 27.45 -33.19 -19.43
CA ASP A 232 28.55 -34.00 -20.03
C ASP A 232 28.06 -34.64 -21.34
N THR A 233 27.96 -33.84 -22.43
CA THR A 233 27.94 -34.47 -23.77
C THR A 233 28.52 -33.53 -24.83
N LEU A 234 29.69 -33.99 -25.32
CA LEU A 234 30.23 -33.84 -26.69
C LEU A 234 30.85 -32.50 -27.13
N GLY A 235 32.12 -32.61 -27.54
CA GLY A 235 32.70 -31.87 -28.66
C GLY A 235 33.94 -31.04 -28.33
N THR A 236 35.11 -31.68 -28.44
CA THR A 236 36.40 -31.00 -28.58
C THR A 236 36.41 -30.11 -29.82
N GLU A 237 36.51 -28.81 -29.63
CA GLU A 237 37.18 -27.93 -30.62
C GLU A 237 38.01 -26.87 -29.87
N HIS A 238 39.30 -26.88 -30.21
CA HIS A 238 40.29 -25.88 -29.81
C HIS A 238 39.94 -24.51 -30.40
N ILE A 239 39.80 -23.51 -29.54
CA ILE A 239 40.09 -22.14 -29.92
C ILE A 239 40.82 -21.46 -28.75
N ASP A 240 42.08 -21.15 -28.98
CA ASP A 240 42.91 -20.28 -28.14
C ASP A 240 42.42 -18.83 -28.24
N ASP A 241 42.00 -18.25 -27.14
CA ASP A 241 42.11 -16.82 -26.89
C ASP A 241 42.11 -16.52 -25.38
N PRO A 242 43.23 -16.04 -24.82
CA PRO A 242 43.32 -15.70 -23.41
C PRO A 242 43.08 -14.20 -23.20
N SER A 243 41.85 -13.76 -23.22
CA SER A 243 41.47 -12.47 -22.65
C SER A 243 40.55 -12.70 -21.46
N ALA A 244 41.17 -12.76 -20.32
CA ALA A 244 40.63 -12.96 -19.00
C ALA A 244 39.46 -12.03 -18.67
N VAL A 245 38.27 -12.58 -18.48
CA VAL A 245 37.26 -11.97 -17.61
C VAL A 245 37.65 -12.38 -16.18
N GLN A 246 38.26 -11.48 -15.45
CA GLN A 246 38.51 -11.64 -14.03
C GLN A 246 37.16 -11.82 -13.29
N PRO A 247 37.03 -12.79 -12.36
CA PRO A 247 35.87 -12.86 -11.49
C PRO A 247 35.85 -11.58 -10.65
N LYS A 248 34.72 -10.89 -10.66
CA LYS A 248 34.46 -9.77 -9.71
C LYS A 248 34.67 -10.32 -8.30
N GLU A 249 35.67 -9.78 -7.61
CA GLU A 249 35.93 -10.08 -6.21
C GLU A 249 34.63 -10.01 -5.42
N ALA A 250 34.33 -11.07 -4.70
CA ALA A 250 33.24 -11.05 -3.69
C ALA A 250 33.59 -9.95 -2.68
N GLY A 251 32.73 -8.95 -2.59
CA GLY A 251 32.90 -7.87 -1.62
C GLY A 251 33.05 -8.44 -0.19
N PRO A 252 33.61 -7.66 0.74
CA PRO A 252 33.82 -8.11 2.12
C PRO A 252 32.52 -8.65 2.72
N LEU A 253 32.61 -9.78 3.43
CA LEU A 253 31.51 -10.39 4.14
C LEU A 253 30.85 -9.33 5.07
N PRO A 254 29.52 -9.24 5.12
CA PRO A 254 28.85 -8.28 5.96
C PRO A 254 29.26 -8.49 7.42
N ASP A 255 29.46 -7.39 8.14
CA ASP A 255 29.76 -7.40 9.57
C ASP A 255 28.68 -8.23 10.29
N PRO A 256 29.02 -9.30 11.02
CA PRO A 256 28.07 -10.12 11.78
C PRO A 256 27.19 -9.30 12.72
N SER A 257 27.67 -8.12 13.12
CA SER A 257 26.90 -7.18 13.95
C SER A 257 25.73 -6.54 13.21
N MET A 258 25.70 -6.54 11.90
CA MET A 258 24.70 -5.95 11.04
C MET A 258 23.71 -6.99 10.45
N VAL A 259 23.66 -8.19 11.03
CA VAL A 259 22.74 -9.25 10.56
C VAL A 259 21.67 -9.51 11.62
N SER A 260 20.41 -9.48 11.21
CA SER A 260 19.24 -9.81 12.03
C SER A 260 18.54 -11.05 11.45
N PRO A 261 18.07 -11.99 12.30
CA PRO A 261 17.36 -13.19 11.83
C PRO A 261 16.12 -12.88 10.97
N ASP A 262 15.38 -11.83 11.33
CA ASP A 262 14.10 -11.49 10.68
C ASP A 262 14.24 -10.41 9.61
N LEU A 263 15.24 -9.52 9.74
CA LEU A 263 15.42 -8.36 8.87
C LEU A 263 16.46 -8.58 7.76
N GLY A 264 17.26 -9.64 7.88
CA GLY A 264 18.43 -9.87 7.04
C GLY A 264 19.57 -8.90 7.38
N ILE A 265 20.27 -8.41 6.35
CA ILE A 265 21.33 -7.40 6.55
C ILE A 265 20.69 -6.06 6.87
N ILE A 266 21.09 -5.48 8.02
CA ILE A 266 20.64 -4.17 8.45
C ILE A 266 21.35 -3.12 7.59
N ASP A 267 20.56 -2.26 6.93
CA ASP A 267 21.08 -1.17 6.11
C ASP A 267 21.67 -0.07 7.02
N PRO A 268 22.95 0.30 6.81
CA PRO A 268 23.60 1.32 7.63
C PRO A 268 22.95 2.70 7.52
N LEU A 269 22.45 3.09 6.34
CA LEU A 269 21.80 4.39 6.13
C LEU A 269 20.50 4.48 6.91
N ILE A 270 19.71 3.42 6.85
CA ILE A 270 18.44 3.33 7.59
C ILE A 270 18.69 3.31 9.10
N LEU A 271 19.76 2.62 9.53
CA LEU A 271 20.16 2.59 10.94
C LEU A 271 20.53 3.99 11.46
N GLU A 272 21.31 4.76 10.71
CA GLU A 272 21.69 6.14 11.10
C GLU A 272 20.48 7.06 11.13
N GLU A 273 19.59 6.95 10.15
CA GLU A 273 18.33 7.71 10.15
C GLU A 273 17.46 7.37 11.37
N LEU A 274 17.38 6.08 11.70
CA LEU A 274 16.62 5.62 12.86
C LEU A 274 17.22 6.16 14.17
N LEU A 275 18.55 6.15 14.31
CA LEU A 275 19.26 6.71 15.46
C LEU A 275 19.00 8.21 15.63
N GLY A 276 18.91 8.95 14.53
CA GLY A 276 18.54 10.37 14.56
C GLY A 276 17.09 10.65 15.00
N LYS A 277 16.20 9.65 14.91
CA LYS A 277 14.77 9.79 15.23
C LYS A 277 14.38 9.23 16.60
N VAL A 278 15.22 8.39 17.18
CA VAL A 278 14.95 7.73 18.48
C VAL A 278 15.84 8.37 19.54
N GLU A 279 15.26 9.23 20.36
CA GLU A 279 15.98 9.88 21.45
C GLU A 279 16.26 8.90 22.61
N GLY A 280 17.46 8.98 23.18
CA GLY A 280 17.83 8.27 24.41
C GLY A 280 18.30 6.82 24.23
N LEU A 281 18.39 6.29 23.01
CA LEU A 281 18.94 4.95 22.74
C LEU A 281 20.32 5.04 22.10
N SER A 282 21.27 4.24 22.62
CA SER A 282 22.58 4.09 21.99
C SER A 282 22.51 3.19 20.75
N ARG A 283 23.48 3.34 19.83
CA ARG A 283 23.59 2.48 18.63
C ARG A 283 23.61 0.99 18.97
N SER A 284 24.29 0.60 20.06
CA SER A 284 24.34 -0.79 20.52
C SER A 284 22.97 -1.30 20.95
N ASN A 285 22.18 -0.49 21.67
CA ASN A 285 20.84 -0.86 22.12
C ASN A 285 19.88 -1.02 20.93
N VAL A 286 19.96 -0.12 19.94
CA VAL A 286 19.13 -0.21 18.72
C VAL A 286 19.48 -1.48 17.93
N LEU A 287 20.76 -1.80 17.75
CA LEU A 287 21.19 -3.03 17.07
C LEU A 287 20.76 -4.29 17.81
N GLU A 288 20.84 -4.30 19.15
CA GLU A 288 20.34 -5.41 19.96
C GLU A 288 18.84 -5.62 19.78
N MET A 289 18.05 -4.55 19.79
CA MET A 289 16.60 -4.60 19.55
C MET A 289 16.26 -5.06 18.12
N LEU A 290 17.05 -4.66 17.10
CA LEU A 290 16.87 -5.11 15.72
C LEU A 290 17.19 -6.60 15.52
N ARG A 291 18.04 -7.18 16.37
CA ARG A 291 18.41 -8.62 16.34
C ARG A 291 17.52 -9.49 17.21
N ALA A 292 16.82 -8.90 18.18
CA ALA A 292 15.95 -9.66 19.07
C ALA A 292 14.96 -10.52 18.27
N PRO A 293 14.64 -11.76 18.67
CA PRO A 293 13.75 -12.63 17.89
C PRO A 293 12.29 -12.17 17.90
N ASN A 294 11.90 -11.29 18.82
CA ASN A 294 10.55 -10.78 18.96
C ASN A 294 10.35 -9.47 18.18
N THR A 295 9.11 -9.22 17.77
CA THR A 295 8.70 -7.93 17.19
C THR A 295 8.73 -6.85 18.28
N ASN A 296 9.36 -5.72 17.98
CA ASN A 296 9.45 -4.57 18.87
C ASN A 296 9.33 -3.26 18.10
N GLN A 297 9.14 -2.14 18.80
CA GLN A 297 8.95 -0.82 18.20
C GLN A 297 10.11 -0.38 17.29
N ILE A 298 11.34 -0.78 17.62
CA ILE A 298 12.53 -0.43 16.82
C ILE A 298 12.53 -1.18 15.48
N LYS A 299 12.14 -2.48 15.47
CA LYS A 299 11.95 -3.23 14.22
C LYS A 299 10.86 -2.61 13.34
N VAL A 300 9.74 -2.23 13.95
CA VAL A 300 8.66 -1.54 13.22
C VAL A 300 9.15 -0.23 12.62
N ALA A 301 9.85 0.60 13.39
CA ALA A 301 10.42 1.85 12.92
C ALA A 301 11.46 1.63 11.79
N TYR A 302 12.29 0.60 11.90
CA TYR A 302 13.25 0.22 10.85
C TYR A 302 12.54 -0.18 9.54
N HIS A 303 11.48 -1.01 9.62
CA HIS A 303 10.68 -1.36 8.46
C HIS A 303 10.06 -0.13 7.79
N LEU A 304 9.51 0.79 8.60
CA LEU A 304 8.90 2.02 8.10
C LEU A 304 9.92 2.90 7.36
N CYS A 305 11.12 3.09 7.91
CA CYS A 305 12.19 3.82 7.25
C CYS A 305 12.61 3.13 5.94
N ARG A 306 12.78 1.81 5.95
CA ARG A 306 13.16 1.02 4.78
C ARG A 306 12.13 1.11 3.65
N ASP A 307 10.85 0.97 3.97
CA ASP A 307 9.78 1.04 2.98
C ASP A 307 9.63 2.46 2.41
N TYR A 308 9.90 3.49 3.21
CA TYR A 308 9.96 4.88 2.76
C TYR A 308 11.07 5.11 1.72
N HIS A 309 12.30 4.66 1.99
CA HIS A 309 13.41 4.77 1.04
C HIS A 309 13.10 4.04 -0.27
N ARG A 310 12.57 2.84 -0.21
CA ARG A 310 12.16 2.08 -1.40
C ARG A 310 11.11 2.81 -2.23
N THR A 311 10.14 3.46 -1.57
CA THR A 311 9.12 4.24 -2.26
C THR A 311 9.72 5.45 -2.97
N LEU A 312 10.63 6.17 -2.31
CA LEU A 312 11.35 7.30 -2.92
C LEU A 312 12.19 6.88 -4.13
N ASP A 313 12.94 5.79 -4.02
CA ASP A 313 13.76 5.27 -5.12
C ASP A 313 12.90 4.88 -6.32
N THR A 314 11.75 4.25 -6.08
CA THR A 314 10.80 3.88 -7.12
C THR A 314 10.22 5.13 -7.80
N MET A 315 9.81 6.12 -7.03
CA MET A 315 9.28 7.39 -7.57
C MET A 315 10.35 8.15 -8.37
N SER A 316 11.59 8.20 -7.88
CA SER A 316 12.71 8.85 -8.57
C SER A 316 13.03 8.16 -9.90
N ASN A 317 12.99 6.84 -9.94
CA ASN A 317 13.21 6.07 -11.17
C ASN A 317 12.08 6.29 -12.18
N MET A 318 10.83 6.35 -11.73
CA MET A 318 9.68 6.64 -12.59
C MET A 318 9.74 8.05 -13.19
N LEU A 319 10.12 9.04 -12.39
CA LEU A 319 10.30 10.41 -12.88
C LEU A 319 11.39 10.48 -13.97
N ARG A 320 12.50 9.78 -13.78
CA ARG A 320 13.56 9.66 -14.80
C ARG A 320 13.09 8.99 -16.09
N GLU A 321 12.28 7.92 -15.96
CA GLU A 321 11.72 7.23 -17.13
C GLU A 321 10.72 8.12 -17.89
N MET A 322 9.94 8.95 -17.19
CA MET A 322 9.03 9.91 -17.80
C MET A 322 9.78 11.05 -18.50
N GLU A 323 10.89 11.55 -17.94
CA GLU A 323 11.75 12.55 -18.56
C GLU A 323 12.43 12.03 -19.83
N LEU A 324 12.95 10.80 -19.80
CA LEU A 324 13.57 10.14 -20.97
C LEU A 324 12.56 9.82 -22.07
N GLY A 325 11.32 9.45 -21.73
CA GLY A 325 10.25 9.21 -22.71
C GLY A 325 9.72 10.46 -23.41
N HIS A 326 9.97 11.66 -22.87
CA HIS A 326 9.62 12.94 -23.51
C HIS A 326 10.68 13.41 -24.51
N GLU A 327 11.94 13.01 -24.39
CA GLU A 327 13.00 13.40 -25.34
C GLU A 327 12.91 12.63 -26.66
N ASP A 328 12.44 11.40 -26.65
CA ASP A 328 12.29 10.57 -27.89
C ASP A 328 11.05 10.96 -28.73
N GLY A 329 10.09 11.70 -28.17
CA GLY A 329 8.84 12.12 -28.85
C GLY A 329 8.99 13.35 -29.77
N HIS A 330 10.07 14.10 -29.69
CA HIS A 330 10.26 15.35 -30.45
C HIS A 330 11.12 15.22 -31.73
N ALA A 331 11.66 14.04 -32.03
CA ALA A 331 12.56 13.83 -33.20
C ALA A 331 11.85 13.34 -34.47
N SER A 332 10.53 13.18 -34.51
CA SER A 332 9.82 12.61 -35.68
C SER A 332 8.72 13.48 -36.33
N SER A 333 8.81 14.82 -36.20
CA SER A 333 7.87 15.69 -36.93
C SER A 333 8.58 16.87 -37.61
N SER A 334 9.42 16.59 -38.62
CA SER A 334 9.85 17.59 -39.59
C SER A 334 10.22 16.95 -40.93
N SER A 335 9.21 16.59 -41.72
CA SER A 335 9.33 16.59 -43.21
C SER A 335 7.95 16.40 -43.85
N PHE A 336 7.16 17.44 -43.98
CA PHE A 336 6.17 17.55 -45.04
C PHE A 336 6.49 18.80 -45.85
N SER A 337 7.06 18.53 -47.01
CA SER A 337 7.33 19.48 -48.07
C SER A 337 6.02 20.01 -48.68
N THR A 338 5.87 21.31 -48.69
CA THR A 338 4.89 22.06 -49.48
C THR A 338 5.28 22.04 -50.93
N SER A 339 4.38 21.60 -51.82
CA SER A 339 4.40 21.90 -53.23
C SER A 339 3.19 22.76 -53.57
N PRO A 340 3.31 23.87 -54.36
CA PRO A 340 2.17 24.68 -54.73
C PRO A 340 1.56 24.16 -56.03
N SER A 341 0.24 24.03 -56.10
CA SER A 341 -0.50 23.87 -57.35
C SER A 341 -1.27 25.13 -57.67
N THR A 342 -0.89 25.72 -58.80
CA THR A 342 -1.50 26.81 -59.53
C THR A 342 -2.83 26.42 -60.18
N SER A 343 -3.79 27.34 -60.16
CA SER A 343 -4.82 27.73 -61.14
C SER A 343 -5.61 26.63 -61.93
N VAL A 344 -6.89 26.66 -61.90
CA VAL A 344 -7.89 27.43 -62.73
C VAL A 344 -9.23 27.41 -62.02
#